data_77cde2880af960cdff39b1292b1835ce
#
_entry.id   77cde2880af960cdff39b1292b1835ce
#
_cell.length_a   1.000
_cell.length_b   1.000
_cell.length_c   1.000
_cell.angle_alpha   90.00
_cell.angle_beta   90.00
_cell.angle_gamma   90.00
#
_symmetry.space_group_name_H-M   'P 1'
#
loop_
_entity.id
_entity.type
_entity.pdbx_description
1 polymer ?
#
loop_
_entity_poly.entity_id
_entity_poly.type
_entity_poly.pdbx_seq_one_letter_code
_entity_poly.pdbx_strand_id
1 'polypeptide(L)'
;MIRALAPDELVWFLARALAFQGHGDPMGLAQRLAPSLKHARRDGRRTFVWLDGGGPPRAGAHFRAPEPDDDARTARLGPLWHEGDEEEGRAFVRELLASAPHDAVEVRLDGVPESARARLTSWLAPLGFEPTERIRMRFPLADTPPLGRPLSLDAWTPETDLAFRELYRAAERAGAGEAHWSWLKRQGGRFRPDLWFVARPAPDQEPIGYAFCHGDDALDARYRLVAVGVLPAHRGSTEMVRRLVLTTLLELAARSPFGSVDVQADAHDPKLVRILQSLGFDDLGREPRLERRPA
;
A
#
# COMPACT_ATOMS: atom_id res chain seq x y z
N MET A 1 27.69 10.81 10.16
CA MET A 1 27.19 9.86 11.20
C MET A 1 25.70 9.92 11.29
N ILE A 2 25.03 8.78 11.21
CA ILE A 2 23.57 8.67 11.39
C ILE A 2 23.24 8.34 12.84
N ARG A 3 22.28 9.03 13.43
CA ARG A 3 21.71 8.70 14.74
C ARG A 3 20.19 8.66 14.71
N ALA A 4 19.62 7.94 15.67
CA ALA A 4 18.18 8.01 15.92
C ALA A 4 17.80 9.38 16.52
N LEU A 5 16.63 9.88 16.15
CA LEU A 5 16.08 11.13 16.66
C LEU A 5 15.63 10.94 18.12
N ALA A 6 15.97 11.91 18.98
CA ALA A 6 15.44 11.95 20.34
C ALA A 6 13.94 12.33 20.34
N PRO A 7 13.15 11.86 21.36
CA PRO A 7 11.72 12.10 21.41
C PRO A 7 11.27 13.55 21.40
N ASP A 8 12.05 14.42 22.01
CA ASP A 8 11.82 15.86 22.12
C ASP A 8 12.16 16.61 20.82
N GLU A 9 12.97 16.04 19.94
CA GLU A 9 13.35 16.61 18.64
C GLU A 9 12.29 16.37 17.54
N LEU A 10 11.23 15.58 17.81
CA LEU A 10 10.28 15.13 16.77
C LEU A 10 9.54 16.29 16.10
N VAL A 11 9.10 17.29 16.86
CA VAL A 11 8.40 18.48 16.31
C VAL A 11 9.32 19.26 15.41
N TRP A 12 10.55 19.48 15.87
CA TRP A 12 11.58 20.17 15.07
C TRP A 12 11.89 19.42 13.76
N PHE A 13 12.08 18.09 13.83
CA PHE A 13 12.31 17.27 12.64
C PHE A 13 11.15 17.39 11.63
N LEU A 14 9.91 17.27 12.11
CA LEU A 14 8.73 17.37 11.25
C LEU A 14 8.61 18.76 10.63
N ALA A 15 8.86 19.82 11.39
CA ALA A 15 8.82 21.18 10.86
C ALA A 15 9.83 21.37 9.71
N ARG A 16 11.04 20.84 9.84
CA ARG A 16 12.03 20.87 8.74
C ARG A 16 11.60 20.06 7.52
N ALA A 17 11.10 18.85 7.73
CA ALA A 17 10.62 18.02 6.64
C ALA A 17 9.44 18.67 5.89
N LEU A 18 8.50 19.26 6.61
CA LEU A 18 7.36 19.99 6.03
C LEU A 18 7.79 21.26 5.31
N ALA A 19 8.75 22.01 5.86
CA ALA A 19 9.36 23.16 5.18
C ALA A 19 10.06 22.75 3.89
N PHE A 20 10.85 21.68 3.92
CA PHE A 20 11.50 21.10 2.75
C PHE A 20 10.49 20.67 1.68
N GLN A 21 9.33 20.16 2.10
CA GLN A 21 8.22 19.79 1.24
C GLN A 21 7.37 20.99 0.79
N GLY A 22 7.69 22.21 1.22
CA GLY A 22 7.03 23.44 0.76
C GLY A 22 5.69 23.75 1.42
N HIS A 23 5.42 23.22 2.63
CA HIS A 23 4.21 23.56 3.38
C HIS A 23 4.30 24.97 3.97
N GLY A 24 3.20 25.74 3.88
CA GLY A 24 3.15 27.15 4.29
C GLY A 24 3.21 27.39 5.82
N ASP A 25 2.78 26.42 6.62
CA ASP A 25 2.87 26.45 8.10
C ASP A 25 3.50 25.17 8.63
N PRO A 26 4.80 25.00 8.46
CA PRO A 26 5.45 23.73 8.81
C PRO A 26 5.46 23.48 10.33
N MET A 27 5.56 24.50 11.16
CA MET A 27 5.62 24.34 12.62
C MET A 27 4.25 23.96 13.19
N GLY A 28 3.18 24.63 12.80
CA GLY A 28 1.82 24.32 13.25
C GLY A 28 1.38 22.92 12.77
N LEU A 29 1.73 22.54 11.54
CA LEU A 29 1.50 21.18 11.05
C LEU A 29 2.31 20.14 11.84
N ALA A 30 3.58 20.41 12.13
CA ALA A 30 4.44 19.51 12.91
C ALA A 30 3.88 19.23 14.30
N GLN A 31 3.38 20.28 15.00
CA GLN A 31 2.77 20.13 16.30
C GLN A 31 1.50 19.26 16.26
N ARG A 32 0.68 19.38 15.21
CA ARG A 32 -0.52 18.55 15.03
C ARG A 32 -0.21 17.09 14.69
N LEU A 33 0.86 16.83 13.92
CA LEU A 33 1.23 15.49 13.48
C LEU A 33 2.10 14.71 14.49
N ALA A 34 2.85 15.40 15.33
CA ALA A 34 3.78 14.78 16.27
C ALA A 34 3.12 13.73 17.20
N PRO A 35 1.89 13.93 17.75
CA PRO A 35 1.25 12.93 18.58
C PRO A 35 1.02 11.59 17.86
N SER A 36 0.56 11.61 16.60
CA SER A 36 0.30 10.40 15.82
C SER A 36 1.59 9.63 15.51
N LEU A 37 2.70 10.33 15.28
CA LEU A 37 4.01 9.69 15.06
C LEU A 37 4.65 9.15 16.35
N LYS A 38 4.34 9.71 17.51
CA LYS A 38 4.77 9.14 18.80
C LYS A 38 4.20 7.74 19.02
N HIS A 39 2.96 7.49 18.59
CA HIS A 39 2.35 6.15 18.66
C HIS A 39 2.95 5.17 17.64
N ALA A 40 3.40 5.66 16.49
CA ALA A 40 4.01 4.83 15.44
C ALA A 40 5.37 4.20 15.82
N ARG A 41 5.99 4.61 16.93
CA ARG A 41 7.23 4.00 17.44
C ARG A 41 7.08 2.53 17.85
N ARG A 42 5.85 2.08 18.13
CA ARG A 42 5.57 0.67 18.47
C ARG A 42 5.65 -0.27 17.27
N ASP A 43 5.64 0.28 16.05
CA ASP A 43 5.55 -0.48 14.80
C ASP A 43 6.89 -0.55 14.03
N GLY A 44 8.05 -0.56 14.71
CA GLY A 44 9.37 -0.62 14.05
C GLY A 44 9.78 0.64 13.26
N ARG A 45 8.98 1.70 13.32
CA ARG A 45 9.28 2.97 12.65
C ARG A 45 10.32 3.75 13.41
N ARG A 46 11.40 4.16 12.75
CA ARG A 46 12.46 4.97 13.34
C ARG A 46 12.70 6.23 12.54
N THR A 47 12.93 7.34 13.24
CA THR A 47 13.36 8.59 12.63
C THR A 47 14.86 8.73 12.85
N PHE A 48 15.58 9.02 11.77
CA PHE A 48 17.02 9.16 11.76
C PHE A 48 17.40 10.55 11.31
N VAL A 49 18.52 11.05 11.83
CA VAL A 49 19.15 12.29 11.39
C VAL A 49 20.62 12.05 11.12
N TRP A 50 21.15 12.78 10.15
CA TRP A 50 22.57 12.77 9.82
C TRP A 50 23.26 13.99 10.39
N LEU A 51 24.38 13.75 11.06
CA LEU A 51 25.25 14.77 11.66
C LEU A 51 26.56 14.82 10.89
N ASP A 52 26.96 16.02 10.52
CA ASP A 52 28.28 16.29 9.99
C ASP A 52 29.16 16.84 11.13
N GLY A 53 30.23 16.10 11.48
CA GLY A 53 31.30 16.57 12.38
C GLY A 53 30.85 17.05 13.76
N GLY A 54 29.68 16.68 14.26
CA GLY A 54 29.16 17.15 15.56
C GLY A 54 28.35 18.45 15.50
N GLY A 55 28.11 18.99 14.29
CA GLY A 55 27.25 20.15 14.05
C GLY A 55 25.75 19.82 14.11
N PRO A 56 24.88 20.79 13.77
CA PRO A 56 23.44 20.56 13.68
C PRO A 56 23.13 19.53 12.58
N PRO A 57 22.02 18.77 12.72
CA PRO A 57 21.63 17.82 11.69
C PRO A 57 21.43 18.49 10.33
N ARG A 58 21.99 17.90 9.27
CA ARG A 58 21.94 18.40 7.88
C ARG A 58 20.96 17.63 7.00
N ALA A 59 20.55 16.43 7.43
CA ALA A 59 19.53 15.66 6.75
C ALA A 59 18.73 14.84 7.76
N GLY A 60 17.54 14.42 7.39
CA GLY A 60 16.72 13.57 8.22
C GLY A 60 15.68 12.82 7.42
N ALA A 61 15.32 11.63 7.87
CA ALA A 61 14.28 10.83 7.28
C ALA A 61 13.55 9.98 8.34
N HIS A 62 12.26 9.84 8.16
CA HIS A 62 11.50 8.80 8.82
C HIS A 62 11.59 7.53 7.96
N PHE A 63 12.12 6.47 8.53
CA PHE A 63 12.33 5.20 7.83
C PHE A 63 11.61 4.08 8.55
N ARG A 64 10.79 3.36 7.81
CA ARG A 64 10.20 2.11 8.26
C ARG A 64 10.84 0.99 7.46
N ALA A 65 11.71 0.25 8.11
CA ALA A 65 12.19 -1.00 7.55
C ALA A 65 11.01 -2.00 7.40
N PRO A 66 11.08 -2.92 6.44
CA PRO A 66 10.20 -4.08 6.41
C PRO A 66 10.36 -4.88 7.71
N GLU A 67 9.28 -5.48 8.19
CA GLU A 67 9.41 -6.43 9.29
C GLU A 67 10.19 -7.67 8.81
N PRO A 68 10.96 -8.35 9.69
CA PRO A 68 11.77 -9.51 9.30
C PRO A 68 10.97 -10.61 8.59
N ASP A 69 9.69 -10.69 8.93
CA ASP A 69 8.74 -11.67 8.42
C ASP A 69 7.89 -11.12 7.24
N ASP A 70 8.17 -9.93 6.75
CA ASP A 70 7.44 -9.32 5.63
C ASP A 70 8.06 -9.76 4.30
N ASP A 71 7.41 -10.69 3.60
CA ASP A 71 7.90 -11.20 2.31
C ASP A 71 7.90 -10.13 1.22
N ALA A 72 7.03 -9.15 1.31
CA ALA A 72 6.99 -8.04 0.35
C ALA A 72 8.10 -7.01 0.60
N ARG A 73 8.88 -7.14 1.66
CA ARG A 73 10.06 -6.32 2.05
C ARG A 73 10.07 -4.89 1.52
N THR A 74 8.90 -4.24 1.57
CA THR A 74 8.77 -2.85 1.12
C THR A 74 9.07 -1.90 2.26
N ALA A 75 10.21 -1.24 2.20
CA ALA A 75 10.55 -0.16 3.10
C ALA A 75 9.73 1.10 2.77
N ARG A 76 9.46 1.92 3.76
CA ARG A 76 8.86 3.24 3.58
C ARG A 76 9.81 4.31 4.04
N LEU A 77 10.05 5.29 3.17
CA LEU A 77 10.90 6.43 3.42
C LEU A 77 10.05 7.71 3.38
N GLY A 78 10.17 8.51 4.41
CA GLY A 78 9.48 9.80 4.49
C GLY A 78 8.57 9.95 5.70
N PRO A 79 8.39 11.20 6.16
CA PRO A 79 8.93 12.44 5.59
C PRO A 79 10.45 12.50 5.65
N LEU A 80 11.06 13.25 4.71
CA LEU A 80 12.51 13.39 4.60
C LEU A 80 12.87 14.82 4.21
N TRP A 81 14.11 15.22 4.52
CA TRP A 81 14.66 16.52 4.20
C TRP A 81 16.19 16.49 4.17
N HIS A 82 16.80 17.45 3.50
CA HIS A 82 18.23 17.74 3.59
C HIS A 82 18.47 19.26 3.53
N GLU A 83 19.58 19.68 4.07
CA GLU A 83 20.15 21.04 3.97
C GLU A 83 21.55 20.93 3.39
N GLY A 84 21.89 21.83 2.47
CA GLY A 84 23.19 21.84 1.81
C GLY A 84 23.23 21.05 0.51
N ASP A 85 24.32 20.31 0.29
CA ASP A 85 24.54 19.57 -0.94
C ASP A 85 23.58 18.39 -1.10
N GLU A 86 22.97 18.28 -2.27
CA GLU A 86 22.08 17.18 -2.62
C GLU A 86 22.78 15.83 -2.57
N GLU A 87 24.08 15.75 -2.90
CA GLU A 87 24.83 14.50 -2.87
C GLU A 87 25.05 14.00 -1.44
N GLU A 88 25.27 14.89 -0.49
CA GLU A 88 25.31 14.53 0.93
C GLU A 88 23.98 13.97 1.40
N GLY A 89 22.85 14.61 0.99
CA GLY A 89 21.51 14.09 1.26
C GLY A 89 21.26 12.72 0.64
N ARG A 90 21.74 12.50 -0.59
CA ARG A 90 21.66 11.18 -1.26
C ARG A 90 22.53 10.13 -0.55
N ALA A 91 23.71 10.49 -0.10
CA ALA A 91 24.58 9.60 0.68
C ALA A 91 23.90 9.13 1.97
N PHE A 92 23.23 10.05 2.68
CA PHE A 92 22.44 9.72 3.85
C PHE A 92 21.31 8.71 3.53
N VAL A 93 20.54 8.94 2.45
CA VAL A 93 19.47 8.02 2.03
C VAL A 93 20.06 6.65 1.66
N ARG A 94 21.17 6.58 0.93
CA ARG A 94 21.85 5.30 0.60
C ARG A 94 22.22 4.52 1.86
N GLU A 95 22.80 5.19 2.86
CA GLU A 95 23.21 4.56 4.12
C GLU A 95 21.98 4.04 4.90
N LEU A 96 20.88 4.79 4.94
CA LEU A 96 19.63 4.32 5.53
C LEU A 96 19.09 3.08 4.82
N LEU A 97 19.07 3.09 3.50
CA LEU A 97 18.59 1.96 2.70
C LEU A 97 19.48 0.72 2.90
N ALA A 98 20.79 0.90 3.06
CA ALA A 98 21.72 -0.19 3.35
C ALA A 98 21.57 -0.76 4.77
N SER A 99 20.91 -0.03 5.69
CA SER A 99 20.79 -0.44 7.10
C SER A 99 19.80 -1.57 7.36
N ALA A 100 18.92 -1.88 6.41
CA ALA A 100 17.93 -2.94 6.54
C ALA A 100 17.63 -3.61 5.19
N PRO A 101 17.48 -4.95 5.14
CA PRO A 101 17.11 -5.63 3.91
C PRO A 101 15.72 -5.20 3.45
N HIS A 102 15.58 -4.94 2.15
CA HIS A 102 14.33 -4.56 1.50
C HIS A 102 14.37 -4.94 0.02
N ASP A 103 13.19 -5.24 -0.55
CA ASP A 103 13.03 -5.54 -1.97
C ASP A 103 12.52 -4.31 -2.74
N ALA A 104 11.80 -3.41 -2.07
CA ALA A 104 11.33 -2.16 -2.64
C ALA A 104 11.34 -1.04 -1.59
N VAL A 105 11.36 0.20 -2.05
CA VAL A 105 11.23 1.38 -1.19
C VAL A 105 10.17 2.31 -1.76
N GLU A 106 9.23 2.70 -0.92
CA GLU A 106 8.16 3.64 -1.26
C GLU A 106 8.36 4.98 -0.55
N VAL A 107 8.26 6.07 -1.30
CA VAL A 107 8.13 7.45 -0.77
C VAL A 107 6.75 7.96 -1.15
N ARG A 108 5.91 8.24 -0.17
CA ARG A 108 4.59 8.82 -0.41
C ARG A 108 4.69 10.31 -0.62
N LEU A 109 3.97 10.80 -1.61
CA LEU A 109 3.92 12.21 -1.98
C LEU A 109 2.52 12.83 -1.75
N ASP A 110 1.66 12.12 -1.00
CA ASP A 110 0.32 12.60 -0.67
C ASP A 110 0.39 13.90 0.14
N GLY A 111 -0.36 14.91 -0.30
CA GLY A 111 -0.34 16.21 0.34
C GLY A 111 0.92 17.05 0.11
N VAL A 112 1.93 16.52 -0.59
CA VAL A 112 3.13 17.29 -0.95
C VAL A 112 2.80 18.20 -2.14
N PRO A 113 3.09 19.53 -2.08
CA PRO A 113 2.91 20.45 -3.19
C PRO A 113 3.64 20.01 -4.46
N GLU A 114 3.09 20.30 -5.63
CA GLU A 114 3.63 19.81 -6.91
C GLU A 114 5.08 20.24 -7.17
N SER A 115 5.42 21.48 -6.85
CA SER A 115 6.81 21.98 -6.97
C SER A 115 7.79 21.19 -6.09
N ALA A 116 7.36 20.79 -4.90
CA ALA A 116 8.17 19.97 -4.01
C ALA A 116 8.22 18.50 -4.45
N ARG A 117 7.15 17.98 -5.08
CA ARG A 117 7.17 16.64 -5.69
C ARG A 117 8.21 16.57 -6.80
N ALA A 118 8.22 17.55 -7.71
CA ALA A 118 9.21 17.62 -8.79
C ALA A 118 10.65 17.64 -8.24
N ARG A 119 10.91 18.43 -7.21
CA ARG A 119 12.21 18.49 -6.53
C ARG A 119 12.59 17.16 -5.89
N LEU A 120 11.68 16.53 -5.13
CA LEU A 120 11.91 15.22 -4.52
C LEU A 120 12.17 14.15 -5.57
N THR A 121 11.43 14.16 -6.66
CA THR A 121 11.61 13.24 -7.79
C THR A 121 13.00 13.41 -8.40
N SER A 122 13.39 14.63 -8.75
CA SER A 122 14.71 14.93 -9.29
C SER A 122 15.84 14.54 -8.32
N TRP A 123 15.66 14.83 -7.03
CA TRP A 123 16.66 14.52 -6.01
C TRP A 123 16.86 13.02 -5.80
N LEU A 124 15.78 12.22 -5.82
CA LEU A 124 15.82 10.78 -5.54
C LEU A 124 16.02 9.92 -6.81
N ALA A 125 15.83 10.48 -8.02
CA ALA A 125 16.01 9.75 -9.28
C ALA A 125 17.40 9.09 -9.41
N PRO A 126 18.54 9.74 -9.05
CA PRO A 126 19.86 9.10 -9.11
C PRO A 126 20.02 7.91 -8.15
N LEU A 127 19.11 7.74 -7.20
CA LEU A 127 19.04 6.58 -6.31
C LEU A 127 18.16 5.45 -6.86
N GLY A 128 17.65 5.57 -8.09
CA GLY A 128 16.79 4.60 -8.73
C GLY A 128 15.32 4.69 -8.31
N PHE A 129 14.88 5.82 -7.77
CA PHE A 129 13.46 6.06 -7.52
C PHE A 129 12.77 6.56 -8.78
N GLU A 130 11.65 5.93 -9.11
CA GLU A 130 10.81 6.28 -10.25
C GLU A 130 9.43 6.76 -9.78
N PRO A 131 8.83 7.76 -10.45
CA PRO A 131 7.49 8.20 -10.14
C PRO A 131 6.47 7.12 -10.49
N THR A 132 5.55 6.87 -9.58
CA THR A 132 4.41 5.97 -9.77
C THR A 132 3.17 6.54 -9.09
N GLU A 133 2.03 5.97 -9.36
CA GLU A 133 0.75 6.38 -8.77
C GLU A 133 -0.07 5.18 -8.36
N ARG A 134 -0.82 5.30 -7.28
CA ARG A 134 -1.96 4.43 -6.99
C ARG A 134 -3.24 5.19 -7.21
N ILE A 135 -4.17 4.55 -7.89
CA ILE A 135 -5.50 5.08 -8.17
C ILE A 135 -6.43 4.53 -7.09
N ARG A 136 -7.07 5.43 -6.33
CA ARG A 136 -8.13 5.04 -5.42
C ARG A 136 -9.44 5.05 -6.19
N MET A 137 -10.18 3.96 -6.08
CA MET A 137 -11.45 3.82 -6.76
C MET A 137 -12.50 3.30 -5.78
N ARG A 138 -13.77 3.65 -6.03
CA ARG A 138 -14.91 3.21 -5.23
C ARG A 138 -16.04 2.74 -6.11
N PHE A 139 -16.74 1.73 -5.65
CA PHE A 139 -17.95 1.22 -6.28
C PHE A 139 -19.09 1.18 -5.27
N PRO A 140 -20.24 1.84 -5.52
CA PRO A 140 -21.45 1.71 -4.73
C PRO A 140 -22.10 0.34 -4.98
N LEU A 141 -22.34 -0.45 -3.93
CA LEU A 141 -22.90 -1.81 -4.09
C LEU A 141 -24.34 -1.80 -4.61
N ALA A 142 -25.07 -0.72 -4.41
CA ALA A 142 -26.41 -0.53 -4.99
C ALA A 142 -26.41 -0.57 -6.53
N ASP A 143 -25.30 -0.23 -7.17
CA ASP A 143 -25.15 -0.17 -8.63
C ASP A 143 -24.63 -1.50 -9.22
N THR A 144 -24.57 -2.57 -8.41
CA THR A 144 -24.03 -3.86 -8.87
C THR A 144 -24.89 -4.44 -9.99
N PRO A 145 -24.36 -4.57 -11.22
CA PRO A 145 -25.15 -5.09 -12.35
C PRO A 145 -25.38 -6.61 -12.19
N PRO A 146 -26.49 -7.12 -12.73
CA PRO A 146 -26.74 -8.55 -12.71
C PRO A 146 -25.69 -9.31 -13.53
N LEU A 147 -25.35 -10.50 -13.08
CA LEU A 147 -24.45 -11.41 -13.78
C LEU A 147 -25.14 -12.73 -14.07
N GLY A 148 -25.25 -13.10 -15.35
CA GLY A 148 -25.99 -14.29 -15.77
C GLY A 148 -25.39 -15.61 -15.27
N ARG A 149 -24.06 -15.67 -15.06
CA ARG A 149 -23.35 -16.85 -14.53
C ARG A 149 -22.26 -16.41 -13.56
N PRO A 150 -22.59 -16.16 -12.29
CA PRO A 150 -21.59 -15.87 -11.28
C PRO A 150 -20.65 -17.07 -11.09
N LEU A 151 -19.46 -16.81 -10.55
CA LEU A 151 -18.57 -17.85 -10.08
C LEU A 151 -19.09 -18.41 -8.76
N SER A 152 -18.72 -19.65 -8.44
CA SER A 152 -18.88 -20.16 -7.08
C SER A 152 -17.78 -19.54 -6.20
N LEU A 153 -18.15 -19.00 -5.06
CA LEU A 153 -17.23 -18.42 -4.08
C LEU A 153 -17.23 -19.27 -2.81
N ASP A 154 -16.07 -19.82 -2.48
CA ASP A 154 -15.86 -20.52 -1.21
C ASP A 154 -15.20 -19.54 -0.23
N ALA A 155 -15.85 -19.31 0.92
CA ALA A 155 -15.28 -18.47 1.95
C ALA A 155 -14.13 -19.19 2.69
N TRP A 156 -13.17 -18.40 3.16
CA TRP A 156 -12.07 -18.94 3.96
C TRP A 156 -12.56 -19.52 5.29
N THR A 157 -11.99 -20.66 5.67
CA THR A 157 -12.11 -21.27 6.99
C THR A 157 -10.72 -21.68 7.50
N PRO A 158 -10.55 -21.94 8.80
CA PRO A 158 -9.26 -22.45 9.32
C PRO A 158 -8.78 -23.72 8.60
N GLU A 159 -9.70 -24.60 8.22
CA GLU A 159 -9.40 -25.87 7.55
C GLU A 159 -8.92 -25.66 6.11
N THR A 160 -9.37 -24.60 5.47
CA THR A 160 -9.02 -24.27 4.08
C THR A 160 -7.82 -23.33 3.97
N ASP A 161 -7.23 -22.86 5.08
CA ASP A 161 -6.14 -21.87 5.08
C ASP A 161 -4.96 -22.25 4.16
N LEU A 162 -4.54 -23.51 4.21
CA LEU A 162 -3.43 -23.96 3.38
C LEU A 162 -3.77 -23.85 1.88
N ALA A 163 -4.96 -24.30 1.48
CA ALA A 163 -5.40 -24.24 0.08
C ALA A 163 -5.52 -22.79 -0.44
N PHE A 164 -6.04 -21.89 0.39
CA PHE A 164 -6.11 -20.46 0.05
C PHE A 164 -4.71 -19.85 -0.12
N ARG A 165 -3.77 -20.18 0.78
CA ARG A 165 -2.40 -19.71 0.71
C ARG A 165 -1.66 -20.23 -0.53
N GLU A 166 -1.84 -21.49 -0.86
CA GLU A 166 -1.25 -22.08 -2.08
C GLU A 166 -1.80 -21.46 -3.35
N LEU A 167 -3.11 -21.24 -3.41
CA LEU A 167 -3.76 -20.55 -4.53
C LEU A 167 -3.24 -19.11 -4.68
N TYR A 168 -3.14 -18.39 -3.57
CA TYR A 168 -2.61 -17.03 -3.55
C TYR A 168 -1.16 -16.99 -4.07
N ARG A 169 -0.30 -17.90 -3.60
CA ARG A 169 1.09 -18.04 -4.09
C ARG A 169 1.16 -18.35 -5.57
N ALA A 170 0.32 -19.25 -6.06
CA ALA A 170 0.29 -19.62 -7.47
C ALA A 170 -0.19 -18.46 -8.36
N ALA A 171 -1.08 -17.61 -7.85
CA ALA A 171 -1.61 -16.46 -8.56
C ALA A 171 -0.69 -15.23 -8.52
N GLU A 172 0.16 -15.08 -7.51
CA GLU A 172 1.08 -13.95 -7.39
C GLU A 172 2.40 -14.24 -8.12
N ARG A 173 2.94 -13.21 -8.80
CA ARG A 173 4.20 -13.34 -9.54
C ARG A 173 5.45 -13.34 -8.64
N ALA A 174 5.38 -12.65 -7.51
CA ALA A 174 6.44 -12.65 -6.51
C ALA A 174 6.04 -13.62 -5.40
N GLY A 175 6.90 -14.57 -5.05
CA GLY A 175 6.62 -15.61 -4.06
C GLY A 175 6.13 -15.03 -2.73
N ALA A 176 4.82 -14.99 -2.56
CA ALA A 176 4.21 -14.58 -1.31
C ALA A 176 4.41 -15.67 -0.27
N GLY A 177 5.33 -15.46 0.65
CA GLY A 177 5.64 -16.40 1.72
C GLY A 177 4.63 -16.36 2.87
N GLU A 178 4.94 -17.12 3.91
CA GLU A 178 4.06 -17.29 5.07
C GLU A 178 3.87 -15.99 5.87
N ALA A 179 4.91 -15.19 5.95
CA ALA A 179 4.88 -13.92 6.66
C ALA A 179 3.97 -12.91 5.97
N HIS A 180 4.00 -12.82 4.64
CA HIS A 180 3.08 -11.97 3.88
C HIS A 180 1.62 -12.43 4.06
N TRP A 181 1.38 -13.75 4.06
CA TRP A 181 0.07 -14.33 4.33
C TRP A 181 -0.46 -13.97 5.72
N SER A 182 0.39 -14.12 6.74
CA SER A 182 0.08 -13.71 8.11
C SER A 182 -0.12 -12.21 8.24
N TRP A 183 0.64 -11.40 7.49
CA TRP A 183 0.48 -9.95 7.45
C TRP A 183 -0.86 -9.54 6.80
N LEU A 184 -1.26 -10.14 5.67
CA LEU A 184 -2.57 -9.91 5.05
C LEU A 184 -3.70 -10.13 6.06
N LYS A 185 -3.64 -11.20 6.85
CA LYS A 185 -4.63 -11.50 7.90
C LYS A 185 -4.60 -10.50 9.06
N ARG A 186 -3.42 -10.01 9.44
CA ARG A 186 -3.25 -9.11 10.59
C ARG A 186 -3.47 -7.63 10.25
N GLN A 187 -3.75 -7.30 9.02
CA GLN A 187 -3.93 -5.90 8.60
C GLN A 187 -5.01 -5.19 9.42
N GLY A 188 -4.58 -4.52 10.50
CA GLY A 188 -5.39 -3.62 11.28
C GLY A 188 -6.57 -4.25 12.02
N GLY A 189 -6.50 -5.55 12.37
CA GLY A 189 -7.62 -6.26 13.01
C GLY A 189 -8.86 -6.43 12.12
N ARG A 190 -8.73 -6.20 10.83
CA ARG A 190 -9.81 -6.19 9.84
C ARG A 190 -9.99 -7.51 9.09
N PHE A 191 -9.27 -8.56 9.51
CA PHE A 191 -9.44 -9.87 8.91
C PHE A 191 -10.88 -10.37 9.11
N ARG A 192 -11.58 -10.55 8.00
CA ARG A 192 -12.94 -11.06 7.92
C ARG A 192 -12.90 -12.34 7.07
N PRO A 193 -12.83 -13.53 7.70
CA PRO A 193 -12.72 -14.79 6.99
C PRO A 193 -13.88 -15.00 5.99
N ASP A 194 -15.06 -14.55 6.35
CA ASP A 194 -16.27 -14.60 5.54
C ASP A 194 -16.25 -13.67 4.30
N LEU A 195 -15.22 -12.81 4.17
CA LEU A 195 -14.99 -11.90 3.04
C LEU A 195 -13.76 -12.29 2.20
N TRP A 196 -13.14 -13.42 2.50
CA TRP A 196 -12.04 -13.97 1.72
C TRP A 196 -12.54 -15.14 0.90
N PHE A 197 -12.44 -15.03 -0.42
CA PHE A 197 -13.05 -15.98 -1.35
C PHE A 197 -12.04 -16.63 -2.26
N VAL A 198 -12.19 -17.95 -2.44
CA VAL A 198 -11.65 -18.68 -3.59
C VAL A 198 -12.79 -18.80 -4.60
N ALA A 199 -12.48 -18.53 -5.86
CA ALA A 199 -13.45 -18.55 -6.94
C ALA A 199 -13.26 -19.78 -7.83
N ARG A 200 -14.39 -20.43 -8.17
CA ARG A 200 -14.48 -21.58 -9.08
C ARG A 200 -15.50 -21.31 -10.17
N PRO A 201 -15.35 -21.87 -11.38
CA PRO A 201 -16.39 -21.77 -12.42
C PRO A 201 -17.72 -22.41 -12.00
N ALA A 202 -17.65 -23.51 -11.23
CA ALA A 202 -18.74 -24.22 -10.56
C ALA A 202 -18.21 -24.86 -9.27
N PRO A 203 -19.08 -25.24 -8.30
CA PRO A 203 -18.66 -25.74 -6.99
C PRO A 203 -17.65 -26.90 -7.03
N ASP A 204 -17.80 -27.81 -7.96
CA ASP A 204 -16.99 -29.02 -8.07
C ASP A 204 -15.77 -28.87 -9.01
N GLN A 205 -15.52 -27.65 -9.53
CA GLN A 205 -14.42 -27.39 -10.44
C GLN A 205 -13.19 -26.82 -9.73
N GLU A 206 -12.04 -26.92 -10.38
CA GLU A 206 -10.81 -26.37 -9.86
C GLU A 206 -10.86 -24.85 -9.65
N PRO A 207 -10.18 -24.34 -8.62
CA PRO A 207 -10.09 -22.90 -8.41
C PRO A 207 -9.47 -22.18 -9.61
N ILE A 208 -9.99 -21.01 -9.91
CA ILE A 208 -9.46 -20.15 -10.99
C ILE A 208 -8.83 -18.86 -10.47
N GLY A 209 -9.13 -18.47 -9.22
CA GLY A 209 -8.63 -17.24 -8.65
C GLY A 209 -9.17 -16.99 -7.25
N TYR A 210 -8.91 -15.82 -6.75
CA TYR A 210 -9.29 -15.40 -5.40
C TYR A 210 -9.66 -13.90 -5.38
N ALA A 211 -10.48 -13.53 -4.39
CA ALA A 211 -10.75 -12.14 -4.04
C ALA A 211 -10.80 -12.01 -2.51
N PHE A 212 -9.97 -11.14 -1.94
CA PHE A 212 -9.88 -10.92 -0.52
C PHE A 212 -10.36 -9.51 -0.20
N CYS A 213 -11.38 -9.44 0.63
CA CYS A 213 -11.96 -8.18 1.08
C CYS A 213 -11.78 -8.02 2.58
N HIS A 214 -11.60 -6.78 3.01
CA HIS A 214 -11.71 -6.38 4.41
C HIS A 214 -13.05 -5.67 4.59
N GLY A 215 -13.63 -5.78 5.78
CA GLY A 215 -14.79 -5.01 6.17
C GLY A 215 -14.40 -3.95 7.19
N ASP A 216 -14.95 -2.76 7.10
CA ASP A 216 -15.02 -1.85 8.22
C ASP A 216 -16.26 -2.21 9.03
N ASP A 217 -16.08 -2.50 10.33
CA ASP A 217 -17.19 -2.80 11.26
C ASP A 217 -17.99 -1.54 11.62
N ALA A 218 -17.62 -0.39 11.05
CA ALA A 218 -18.33 0.86 11.23
C ALA A 218 -19.64 0.86 10.42
N LEU A 219 -20.60 1.64 10.89
CA LEU A 219 -21.97 1.83 10.42
C LEU A 219 -22.18 2.01 8.90
N ASP A 220 -21.11 2.17 8.12
CA ASP A 220 -21.20 2.54 6.70
C ASP A 220 -21.09 1.36 5.73
N ALA A 221 -20.99 0.11 6.19
CA ALA A 221 -20.82 -1.08 5.35
C ALA A 221 -19.78 -0.87 4.23
N ARG A 222 -18.60 -0.36 4.61
CA ARG A 222 -17.50 -0.10 3.68
C ARG A 222 -16.59 -1.31 3.62
N TYR A 223 -16.47 -1.86 2.43
CA TYR A 223 -15.54 -2.95 2.14
C TYR A 223 -14.30 -2.43 1.41
N ARG A 224 -13.21 -3.14 1.54
CA ARG A 224 -11.98 -2.88 0.80
C ARG A 224 -11.54 -4.15 0.10
N LEU A 225 -11.49 -4.12 -1.23
CA LEU A 225 -10.87 -5.19 -2.01
C LEU A 225 -9.34 -5.02 -1.90
N VAL A 226 -8.71 -5.87 -1.08
CA VAL A 226 -7.26 -5.75 -0.77
C VAL A 226 -6.40 -6.56 -1.71
N ALA A 227 -6.94 -7.66 -2.25
CA ALA A 227 -6.25 -8.48 -3.23
C ALA A 227 -7.27 -9.20 -4.12
N VAL A 228 -6.99 -9.24 -5.42
CA VAL A 228 -7.75 -9.99 -6.41
C VAL A 228 -6.78 -10.54 -7.45
N GLY A 229 -6.88 -11.82 -7.73
CA GLY A 229 -6.00 -12.46 -8.68
C GLY A 229 -6.59 -13.71 -9.30
N VAL A 230 -6.08 -14.04 -10.48
CA VAL A 230 -6.42 -15.29 -11.20
C VAL A 230 -5.17 -16.12 -11.43
N LEU A 231 -5.32 -17.43 -11.46
CA LEU A 231 -4.23 -18.35 -11.73
C LEU A 231 -3.58 -18.05 -13.09
N PRO A 232 -2.29 -18.39 -13.29
CA PRO A 232 -1.54 -18.10 -14.52
C PRO A 232 -2.25 -18.52 -15.79
N ALA A 233 -2.94 -19.67 -15.78
CA ALA A 233 -3.73 -20.16 -16.90
C ALA A 233 -4.85 -19.22 -17.35
N HIS A 234 -5.32 -18.33 -16.46
CA HIS A 234 -6.44 -17.41 -16.70
C HIS A 234 -6.00 -15.93 -16.81
N ARG A 235 -4.73 -15.61 -16.59
CA ARG A 235 -4.20 -14.22 -16.61
C ARG A 235 -4.44 -13.47 -17.92
N GLY A 236 -4.51 -14.19 -19.04
CA GLY A 236 -4.82 -13.62 -20.35
C GLY A 236 -6.25 -13.09 -20.49
N SER A 237 -7.18 -13.64 -19.71
CA SER A 237 -8.60 -13.37 -19.82
C SER A 237 -9.03 -12.16 -18.99
N THR A 238 -9.23 -11.02 -19.66
CA THR A 238 -9.85 -9.84 -19.05
C THR A 238 -11.25 -10.13 -18.53
N GLU A 239 -12.01 -10.94 -19.26
CA GLU A 239 -13.36 -11.34 -18.88
C GLU A 239 -13.39 -12.17 -17.60
N MET A 240 -12.37 -13.03 -17.38
CA MET A 240 -12.31 -13.81 -16.15
C MET A 240 -12.07 -12.94 -14.92
N VAL A 241 -11.15 -11.98 -15.01
CA VAL A 241 -10.91 -11.02 -13.92
C VAL A 241 -12.15 -10.15 -13.67
N ARG A 242 -12.78 -9.67 -14.75
CA ARG A 242 -14.03 -8.90 -14.66
C ARG A 242 -15.14 -9.70 -13.98
N ARG A 243 -15.34 -10.97 -14.38
CA ARG A 243 -16.33 -11.86 -13.80
C ARG A 243 -16.05 -12.14 -12.31
N LEU A 244 -14.79 -12.32 -11.94
CA LEU A 244 -14.37 -12.52 -10.55
C LEU A 244 -14.70 -11.29 -9.68
N VAL A 245 -14.31 -10.10 -10.11
CA VAL A 245 -14.63 -8.85 -9.39
C VAL A 245 -16.14 -8.69 -9.27
N LEU A 246 -16.88 -8.86 -10.37
CA LEU A 246 -18.35 -8.69 -10.37
C LEU A 246 -19.04 -9.72 -9.47
N THR A 247 -18.61 -10.98 -9.47
CA THR A 247 -19.16 -12.00 -8.55
C THR A 247 -18.92 -11.61 -7.09
N THR A 248 -17.72 -11.06 -6.79
CA THR A 248 -17.39 -10.56 -5.45
C THR A 248 -18.29 -9.39 -5.06
N LEU A 249 -18.53 -8.44 -5.97
CA LEU A 249 -19.45 -7.32 -5.73
C LEU A 249 -20.87 -7.81 -5.44
N LEU A 250 -21.37 -8.79 -6.20
CA LEU A 250 -22.71 -9.39 -5.96
C LEU A 250 -22.79 -10.01 -4.57
N GLU A 251 -21.78 -10.74 -4.14
CA GLU A 251 -21.73 -11.34 -2.80
C GLU A 251 -21.74 -10.28 -1.70
N LEU A 252 -20.98 -9.20 -1.88
CA LEU A 252 -20.97 -8.08 -0.94
C LEU A 252 -22.27 -7.28 -0.95
N ALA A 253 -22.90 -7.07 -2.12
CA ALA A 253 -24.18 -6.40 -2.26
C ALA A 253 -25.32 -7.19 -1.59
N ALA A 254 -25.28 -8.53 -1.68
CA ALA A 254 -26.25 -9.38 -0.98
C ALA A 254 -26.17 -9.22 0.54
N ARG A 255 -25.00 -8.92 1.09
CA ARG A 255 -24.79 -8.66 2.54
C ARG A 255 -25.15 -7.24 2.93
N SER A 256 -24.82 -6.26 2.09
CA SER A 256 -24.95 -4.83 2.38
C SER A 256 -25.25 -4.04 1.12
N PRO A 257 -26.50 -4.01 0.66
CA PRO A 257 -26.86 -3.41 -0.63
C PRO A 257 -26.58 -1.90 -0.72
N PHE A 258 -26.52 -1.20 0.41
CA PHE A 258 -26.20 0.23 0.47
C PHE A 258 -24.72 0.53 0.81
N GLY A 259 -23.89 -0.51 0.84
CA GLY A 259 -22.46 -0.37 1.12
C GLY A 259 -21.66 0.11 -0.09
N SER A 260 -20.35 0.15 0.09
CA SER A 260 -19.40 0.47 -0.98
C SER A 260 -18.14 -0.38 -0.91
N VAL A 261 -17.46 -0.54 -2.04
CA VAL A 261 -16.17 -1.23 -2.14
C VAL A 261 -15.09 -0.25 -2.59
N ASP A 262 -14.08 -0.07 -1.75
CA ASP A 262 -12.89 0.69 -2.08
C ASP A 262 -11.80 -0.25 -2.62
N VAL A 263 -11.06 0.21 -3.62
CA VAL A 263 -9.90 -0.51 -4.16
C VAL A 263 -8.76 0.48 -4.41
N GLN A 264 -7.53 0.01 -4.26
CA GLN A 264 -6.32 0.73 -4.69
C GLN A 264 -5.67 -0.07 -5.81
N ALA A 265 -5.67 0.47 -7.01
CA ALA A 265 -5.03 -0.11 -8.17
C ALA A 265 -3.69 0.61 -8.46
N ASP A 266 -2.67 -0.17 -8.85
CA ASP A 266 -1.42 0.40 -9.35
C ASP A 266 -1.65 0.99 -10.74
N ALA A 267 -1.23 2.24 -10.96
CA ALA A 267 -1.34 2.88 -12.28
C ALA A 267 -0.55 2.13 -13.37
N HIS A 268 0.47 1.35 -12.98
CA HIS A 268 1.22 0.48 -13.88
C HIS A 268 0.49 -0.84 -14.23
N ASP A 269 -0.66 -1.11 -13.61
CA ASP A 269 -1.58 -2.16 -14.08
C ASP A 269 -2.81 -1.58 -14.80
N PRO A 270 -2.63 -1.06 -16.03
CA PRO A 270 -3.71 -0.42 -16.78
C PRO A 270 -4.82 -1.41 -17.16
N LYS A 271 -4.54 -2.72 -17.09
CA LYS A 271 -5.54 -3.76 -17.35
C LYS A 271 -6.56 -3.82 -16.21
N LEU A 272 -6.09 -3.91 -14.97
CA LEU A 272 -6.96 -3.91 -13.80
C LEU A 272 -7.74 -2.60 -13.70
N VAL A 273 -7.07 -1.46 -13.89
CA VAL A 273 -7.74 -0.14 -13.85
C VAL A 273 -8.89 -0.08 -14.87
N ARG A 274 -8.66 -0.50 -16.13
CA ARG A 274 -9.71 -0.54 -17.16
C ARG A 274 -10.86 -1.48 -16.83
N ILE A 275 -10.56 -2.63 -16.22
CA ILE A 275 -11.60 -3.56 -15.76
C ILE A 275 -12.48 -2.89 -14.70
N LEU A 276 -11.87 -2.28 -13.68
CA LEU A 276 -12.60 -1.60 -12.60
C LEU A 276 -13.45 -0.45 -13.15
N GLN A 277 -12.90 0.39 -14.03
CA GLN A 277 -13.65 1.46 -14.68
C GLN A 277 -14.82 0.92 -15.51
N SER A 278 -14.62 -0.17 -16.26
CA SER A 278 -15.68 -0.80 -17.05
C SER A 278 -16.81 -1.40 -16.22
N LEU A 279 -16.54 -1.67 -14.93
CA LEU A 279 -17.52 -2.12 -13.95
C LEU A 279 -18.25 -0.97 -13.26
N GLY A 280 -17.83 0.28 -13.48
CA GLY A 280 -18.43 1.45 -12.87
C GLY A 280 -17.77 1.92 -11.58
N PHE A 281 -16.52 1.54 -11.33
CA PHE A 281 -15.77 2.12 -10.22
C PHE A 281 -15.43 3.58 -10.54
N ASP A 282 -15.78 4.47 -9.62
CA ASP A 282 -15.44 5.88 -9.66
C ASP A 282 -14.00 6.12 -9.24
N ASP A 283 -13.27 6.96 -9.97
CA ASP A 283 -11.94 7.43 -9.57
C ASP A 283 -12.06 8.47 -8.45
N LEU A 284 -11.56 8.15 -7.27
CA LEU A 284 -11.53 9.05 -6.11
C LEU A 284 -10.26 9.90 -6.03
N GLY A 285 -9.36 9.71 -6.98
CA GLY A 285 -8.11 10.44 -7.06
C GLY A 285 -6.87 9.53 -7.03
N ARG A 286 -5.75 10.17 -7.26
CA ARG A 286 -4.46 9.53 -7.41
C ARG A 286 -3.56 9.84 -6.23
N GLU A 287 -2.84 8.84 -5.77
CA GLU A 287 -1.82 8.94 -4.72
C GLU A 287 -0.45 8.86 -5.36
N PRO A 288 0.22 9.99 -5.60
CA PRO A 288 1.54 10.00 -6.21
C PRO A 288 2.59 9.46 -5.24
N ARG A 289 3.56 8.75 -5.78
CA ARG A 289 4.65 8.10 -5.03
C ARG A 289 5.93 8.12 -5.83
N LEU A 290 7.03 7.88 -5.14
CA LEU A 290 8.27 7.41 -5.75
C LEU A 290 8.50 5.99 -5.28
N GLU A 291 8.84 5.10 -6.18
CA GLU A 291 9.13 3.71 -5.87
C GLU A 291 10.51 3.35 -6.42
N ARG A 292 11.31 2.67 -5.59
CA ARG A 292 12.56 2.04 -6.00
C ARG A 292 12.39 0.54 -5.88
N ARG A 293 12.59 -0.15 -6.97
CA ARG A 293 12.65 -1.62 -7.03
C ARG A 293 14.10 -2.06 -7.22
N PRO A 294 14.50 -3.22 -6.70
CA PRO A 294 15.80 -3.78 -7.05
C PRO A 294 15.85 -4.03 -8.55
N ALA A 295 17.04 -3.82 -9.12
CA ALA A 295 17.32 -4.11 -10.52
C ALA A 295 17.26 -5.63 -10.79
#